data_8c36c26863123134b098a15900408e90
#
_entry.id   8c36c26863123134b098a15900408e90
#
_cell.length_a   1.000
_cell.length_b   1.000
_cell.length_c   1.000
_cell.angle_alpha   90.00
_cell.angle_beta   90.00
_cell.angle_gamma   90.00
#
_symmetry.space_group_name_H-M   'P 1'
#
loop_
_entity.id
_entity.type
_entity.pdbx_description
1 polymer ?
#
loop_
_entity_poly.entity_id
_entity_poly.type
_entity_poly.pdbx_seq_one_letter_code
_entity_poly.pdbx_strand_id
1 'polypeptide(L)'
;SFSTACNIATQIIAQIASNQYGGQSISLTHLAPFVDVSRQKIRRSVLEELRDFGTEASEAQISRVVEKRLRDEIRRGVQTIQYQVVTLMTTNGQAPFITVFMYLGEARSEAERADLAIIIEETLNQRIEGVKNEKGVWITPAFPKLIYVLEEDNITEGSRYWYLTKLAARCTARRMVPDYISEKKMRELKLSKGETPGHGDVYTCMGCRSFLTPDRSGNGWDNIANAGNYEPGKPKYYGRFNQGVVTINLVDVALSSAGALDKFWQIF
;
A
#
# COMPACT_ATOMS: atom_id res chain seq x y z
N SER A 1 -9.46 17.69 2.52
CA SER A 1 -8.15 17.83 1.85
C SER A 1 -7.34 16.54 1.94
N PHE A 2 -6.29 16.45 1.18
CA PHE A 2 -5.37 15.32 1.20
C PHE A 2 -4.75 15.11 2.60
N SER A 3 -4.27 16.17 3.23
CA SER A 3 -3.73 16.08 4.60
C SER A 3 -4.74 15.55 5.61
N THR A 4 -6.01 15.98 5.50
CA THR A 4 -7.09 15.46 6.36
C THR A 4 -7.33 13.98 6.10
N ALA A 5 -7.35 13.55 4.84
CA ALA A 5 -7.51 12.15 4.47
C ALA A 5 -6.37 11.28 5.01
N CYS A 6 -5.13 11.77 4.96
CA CYS A 6 -3.97 11.08 5.56
C CYS A 6 -4.13 10.90 7.07
N ASN A 7 -4.56 11.93 7.78
CA ASN A 7 -4.83 11.84 9.22
C ASN A 7 -5.93 10.83 9.54
N ILE A 8 -7.04 10.86 8.81
CA ILE A 8 -8.13 9.90 9.00
C ILE A 8 -7.66 8.48 8.70
N ALA A 9 -6.92 8.29 7.62
CA ALA A 9 -6.36 6.97 7.27
C ALA A 9 -5.50 6.40 8.41
N THR A 10 -4.66 7.21 9.04
CA THR A 10 -3.83 6.75 10.16
C THR A 10 -4.65 6.44 11.40
N GLN A 11 -5.74 7.16 11.67
CA GLN A 11 -6.66 6.82 12.78
C GLN A 11 -7.38 5.49 12.51
N ILE A 12 -7.82 5.25 11.28
CA ILE A 12 -8.43 3.97 10.87
C ILE A 12 -7.41 2.84 11.05
N ILE A 13 -6.17 3.04 10.60
CA ILE A 13 -5.08 2.07 10.78
C ILE A 13 -4.87 1.72 12.24
N ALA A 14 -4.79 2.72 13.11
CA ALA A 14 -4.61 2.53 14.54
C ALA A 14 -5.78 1.75 15.18
N GLN A 15 -7.01 2.11 14.80
CA GLN A 15 -8.21 1.47 15.29
C GLN A 15 -8.31 0.01 14.85
N ILE A 16 -8.03 -0.28 13.59
CA ILE A 16 -8.01 -1.64 13.07
C ILE A 16 -6.91 -2.45 13.76
N ALA A 17 -5.70 -1.91 13.85
CA ALA A 17 -4.58 -2.59 14.50
C ALA A 17 -4.82 -2.88 16.00
N SER A 18 -5.65 -2.08 16.66
CA SER A 18 -6.03 -2.29 18.06
C SER A 18 -7.09 -3.37 18.25
N ASN A 19 -7.89 -3.65 17.22
CA ASN A 19 -9.01 -4.61 17.30
C ASN A 19 -8.75 -5.90 16.51
N GLN A 20 -7.68 -5.96 15.75
CA GLN A 20 -7.37 -7.06 14.85
C GLN A 20 -5.93 -7.54 15.10
N TYR A 21 -5.75 -8.85 15.12
CA TYR A 21 -4.42 -9.43 15.22
C TYR A 21 -3.72 -9.46 13.86
N GLY A 22 -2.41 -9.18 13.84
CA GLY A 22 -1.59 -9.28 12.64
C GLY A 22 -1.60 -8.06 11.74
N GLY A 23 -1.18 -8.27 10.48
CA GLY A 23 -0.95 -7.19 9.52
C GLY A 23 -2.21 -6.75 8.78
N GLN A 24 -2.17 -5.53 8.31
CA GLN A 24 -3.17 -4.96 7.41
C GLN A 24 -2.50 -4.35 6.19
N SER A 25 -3.20 -4.35 5.07
CA SER A 25 -2.76 -3.69 3.84
C SER A 25 -3.68 -2.54 3.50
N ILE A 26 -3.09 -1.43 3.11
CA ILE A 26 -3.80 -0.27 2.56
C ILE A 26 -3.26 0.05 1.17
N SER A 27 -4.14 0.54 0.29
CA SER A 27 -3.74 1.08 -1.00
C SER A 27 -3.68 2.60 -0.96
N LEU A 28 -2.62 3.18 -1.54
CA LEU A 28 -2.52 4.64 -1.72
C LEU A 28 -3.59 5.19 -2.66
N THR A 29 -4.19 4.35 -3.49
CA THR A 29 -5.27 4.73 -4.40
C THR A 29 -6.46 5.31 -3.65
N HIS A 30 -6.75 4.84 -2.43
CA HIS A 30 -7.81 5.42 -1.60
C HIS A 30 -7.57 6.89 -1.23
N LEU A 31 -6.34 7.38 -1.31
CA LEU A 31 -5.98 8.77 -1.03
C LEU A 31 -5.97 9.65 -2.29
N ALA A 32 -5.84 9.05 -3.47
CA ALA A 32 -5.71 9.78 -4.73
C ALA A 32 -6.86 10.75 -5.02
N PRO A 33 -8.15 10.42 -4.79
CA PRO A 33 -9.25 11.37 -5.03
C PRO A 33 -9.15 12.66 -4.21
N PHE A 34 -8.50 12.62 -3.05
CA PHE A 34 -8.34 13.79 -2.18
C PHE A 34 -7.25 14.75 -2.66
N VAL A 35 -6.43 14.35 -3.62
CA VAL A 35 -5.43 15.22 -4.27
C VAL A 35 -6.15 16.29 -5.09
N ASP A 36 -7.13 15.89 -5.90
CA ASP A 36 -7.92 16.85 -6.68
C ASP A 36 -8.75 17.79 -5.79
N VAL A 37 -9.34 17.28 -4.72
CA VAL A 37 -10.02 18.11 -3.71
C VAL A 37 -9.09 19.18 -3.14
N SER A 38 -7.84 18.83 -2.84
CA SER A 38 -6.84 19.79 -2.37
C SER A 38 -6.42 20.76 -3.47
N ARG A 39 -6.24 20.29 -4.72
CA ARG A 39 -5.91 21.13 -5.87
C ARG A 39 -6.93 22.22 -6.06
N GLN A 40 -8.23 21.87 -6.06
CA GLN A 40 -9.33 22.83 -6.18
C GLN A 40 -9.38 23.83 -5.02
N LYS A 41 -9.16 23.37 -3.79
CA LYS A 41 -9.12 24.23 -2.60
C LYS A 41 -7.95 25.20 -2.66
N ILE A 42 -6.76 24.73 -3.01
CA ILE A 42 -5.57 25.57 -3.16
C ILE A 42 -5.77 26.60 -4.26
N ARG A 43 -6.33 26.17 -5.41
CA ARG A 43 -6.61 27.08 -6.52
C ARG A 43 -7.55 28.21 -6.09
N ARG A 44 -8.61 27.90 -5.35
CA ARG A 44 -9.54 28.92 -4.81
C ARG A 44 -8.78 29.90 -3.92
N SER A 45 -7.96 29.43 -3.00
CA SER A 45 -7.17 30.29 -2.12
C SER A 45 -6.19 31.19 -2.90
N VAL A 46 -5.54 30.66 -3.94
CA VAL A 46 -4.64 31.46 -4.79
C VAL A 46 -5.40 32.57 -5.52
N LEU A 47 -6.61 32.28 -6.03
CA LEU A 47 -7.43 33.28 -6.71
C LEU A 47 -7.97 34.37 -5.73
N GLU A 48 -8.32 33.98 -4.51
CA GLU A 48 -8.71 34.90 -3.45
C GLU A 48 -7.53 35.81 -3.07
N GLU A 49 -6.34 35.28 -2.85
CA GLU A 49 -5.12 36.04 -2.57
C GLU A 49 -4.81 37.06 -3.67
N LEU A 50 -4.88 36.64 -4.95
CA LEU A 50 -4.64 37.56 -6.09
C LEU A 50 -5.66 38.71 -6.12
N ARG A 51 -6.92 38.42 -5.81
CA ARG A 51 -7.96 39.43 -5.74
C ARG A 51 -7.71 40.42 -4.61
N ASP A 52 -7.36 39.92 -3.42
CA ASP A 52 -7.11 40.73 -2.23
C ASP A 52 -5.92 41.66 -2.40
N PHE A 53 -4.90 41.23 -3.13
CA PHE A 53 -3.72 42.01 -3.46
C PHE A 53 -3.88 42.89 -4.71
N GLY A 54 -5.01 42.80 -5.41
CA GLY A 54 -5.24 43.52 -6.67
C GLY A 54 -4.22 43.16 -7.76
N THR A 55 -3.75 41.91 -7.76
CA THR A 55 -2.70 41.43 -8.67
C THR A 55 -3.31 40.50 -9.72
N GLU A 56 -2.95 40.72 -10.98
CA GLU A 56 -3.30 39.81 -12.07
C GLU A 56 -2.20 38.77 -12.30
N ALA A 57 -2.59 37.54 -12.59
CA ALA A 57 -1.68 36.47 -12.97
C ALA A 57 -2.27 35.65 -14.12
N SER A 58 -1.40 35.19 -15.02
CA SER A 58 -1.82 34.27 -16.07
C SER A 58 -2.21 32.91 -15.52
N GLU A 59 -3.06 32.19 -16.25
CA GLU A 59 -3.48 30.83 -15.88
C GLU A 59 -2.27 29.89 -15.67
N ALA A 60 -1.22 30.04 -16.46
CA ALA A 60 0.00 29.27 -16.31
C ALA A 60 0.76 29.58 -14.99
N GLN A 61 0.74 30.84 -14.56
CA GLN A 61 1.32 31.23 -13.29
C GLN A 61 0.50 30.69 -12.11
N ILE A 62 -0.82 30.81 -12.19
CA ILE A 62 -1.74 30.27 -11.19
C ILE A 62 -1.53 28.75 -11.05
N SER A 63 -1.58 28.02 -12.16
CA SER A 63 -1.38 26.58 -12.19
C SER A 63 -0.04 26.16 -11.57
N ARG A 64 1.05 26.88 -11.88
CA ARG A 64 2.36 26.61 -11.30
C ARG A 64 2.38 26.78 -9.76
N VAL A 65 1.73 27.81 -9.25
CA VAL A 65 1.65 28.06 -7.80
C VAL A 65 0.79 26.98 -7.14
N VAL A 66 -0.33 26.62 -7.77
CA VAL A 66 -1.25 25.58 -7.27
C VAL A 66 -0.52 24.24 -7.17
N GLU A 67 0.15 23.80 -8.25
CA GLU A 67 0.87 22.51 -8.24
C GLU A 67 2.03 22.50 -7.24
N LYS A 68 2.73 23.61 -7.07
CA LYS A 68 3.78 23.72 -6.04
C LYS A 68 3.19 23.54 -4.64
N ARG A 69 2.13 24.28 -4.30
CA ARG A 69 1.47 24.17 -2.98
C ARG A 69 0.84 22.80 -2.77
N LEU A 70 0.32 22.19 -3.82
CA LEU A 70 -0.24 20.84 -3.79
C LEU A 70 0.84 19.80 -3.46
N ARG A 71 1.99 19.87 -4.13
CA ARG A 71 3.13 18.97 -3.80
C ARG A 71 3.60 19.14 -2.37
N ASP A 72 3.62 20.37 -1.85
CA ASP A 72 3.95 20.63 -0.44
C ASP A 72 2.88 20.03 0.52
N GLU A 73 1.61 20.05 0.16
CA GLU A 73 0.55 19.39 0.94
C GLU A 73 0.67 17.88 0.90
N ILE A 74 0.92 17.29 -0.28
CA ILE A 74 1.12 15.84 -0.44
C ILE A 74 2.33 15.39 0.39
N ARG A 75 3.43 16.13 0.33
CA ARG A 75 4.63 15.86 1.13
C ARG A 75 4.31 15.80 2.62
N ARG A 76 3.59 16.78 3.15
CA ARG A 76 3.18 16.81 4.57
C ARG A 76 2.23 15.66 4.91
N GLY A 77 1.28 15.33 4.02
CA GLY A 77 0.35 14.23 4.22
C GLY A 77 1.05 12.87 4.27
N VAL A 78 1.94 12.59 3.33
CA VAL A 78 2.75 11.36 3.32
C VAL A 78 3.65 11.29 4.56
N GLN A 79 4.27 12.40 4.94
CA GLN A 79 5.08 12.48 6.17
C GLN A 79 4.24 12.17 7.42
N THR A 80 2.99 12.65 7.46
CA THR A 80 2.06 12.34 8.56
C THR A 80 1.81 10.85 8.67
N ILE A 81 1.52 10.17 7.55
CA ILE A 81 1.32 8.71 7.54
C ILE A 81 2.58 8.00 8.03
N GLN A 82 3.73 8.34 7.48
CA GLN A 82 4.99 7.71 7.83
C GLN A 82 5.35 7.90 9.30
N TYR A 83 5.20 9.10 9.83
CA TYR A 83 5.48 9.43 11.21
C TYR A 83 4.51 8.74 12.16
N GLN A 84 3.22 8.82 11.88
CA GLN A 84 2.21 8.21 12.76
C GLN A 84 2.30 6.69 12.79
N VAL A 85 2.56 6.02 11.66
CA VAL A 85 2.75 4.57 11.64
C VAL A 85 3.93 4.13 12.51
N VAL A 86 4.97 4.95 12.60
CA VAL A 86 6.16 4.65 13.43
C VAL A 86 5.92 4.92 14.92
N THR A 87 5.09 5.92 15.23
CA THR A 87 4.89 6.40 16.60
C THR A 87 3.62 5.86 17.27
N LEU A 88 2.66 5.37 16.48
CA LEU A 88 1.44 4.77 17.01
C LEU A 88 1.72 3.45 17.71
N MET A 89 1.17 3.31 18.91
CA MET A 89 1.05 2.04 19.60
C MET A 89 -0.41 1.61 19.64
N THR A 90 -0.65 0.34 19.36
CA THR A 90 -1.96 -0.26 19.51
C THR A 90 -2.28 -0.46 21.00
N THR A 91 -3.55 -0.69 21.33
CA THR A 91 -3.97 -1.05 22.69
C THR A 91 -3.26 -2.31 23.22
N ASN A 92 -2.75 -3.15 22.32
CA ASN A 92 -2.00 -4.36 22.64
C ASN A 92 -0.49 -4.11 22.82
N GLY A 93 -0.05 -2.85 22.80
CA GLY A 93 1.36 -2.48 22.98
C GLY A 93 2.26 -2.77 21.78
N GLN A 94 1.68 -3.00 20.60
CA GLN A 94 2.42 -3.26 19.36
C GLN A 94 2.33 -2.08 18.38
N ALA A 95 3.38 -1.88 17.59
CA ALA A 95 3.30 -0.99 16.44
C ALA A 95 2.39 -1.61 15.35
N PRO A 96 1.61 -0.80 14.61
CA PRO A 96 0.79 -1.31 13.53
C PRO A 96 1.63 -2.02 12.46
N PHE A 97 1.35 -3.30 12.22
CA PHE A 97 1.98 -4.05 11.14
C PHE A 97 1.26 -3.74 9.82
N ILE A 98 1.77 -2.73 9.12
CA ILE A 98 1.09 -2.19 7.95
C ILE A 98 1.88 -2.40 6.67
N THR A 99 1.17 -2.72 5.61
CA THR A 99 1.67 -2.78 4.25
C THR A 99 0.98 -1.71 3.40
N VAL A 100 1.75 -0.89 2.73
CA VAL A 100 1.26 0.12 1.78
C VAL A 100 1.45 -0.39 0.37
N PHE A 101 0.35 -0.42 -0.36
CA PHE A 101 0.29 -0.91 -1.72
C PHE A 101 0.29 0.24 -2.72
N MET A 102 1.23 0.20 -3.66
CA MET A 102 1.48 1.21 -4.68
C MET A 102 1.20 0.60 -6.05
N TYR A 103 -0.05 0.73 -6.50
CA TYR A 103 -0.53 0.15 -7.75
C TYR A 103 -1.28 1.18 -8.58
N LEU A 104 -0.67 1.63 -9.69
CA LEU A 104 -1.25 2.65 -10.58
C LEU A 104 -2.50 2.13 -11.29
N GLY A 105 -2.53 0.85 -11.66
CA GLY A 105 -3.66 0.21 -12.34
C GLY A 105 -4.95 0.12 -11.51
N GLU A 106 -4.89 0.44 -10.20
CA GLU A 106 -6.05 0.52 -9.35
C GLU A 106 -6.82 1.85 -9.49
N ALA A 107 -6.21 2.86 -10.09
CA ALA A 107 -6.84 4.14 -10.34
C ALA A 107 -8.00 4.03 -11.34
N ARG A 108 -9.06 4.78 -11.11
CA ARG A 108 -10.32 4.74 -11.88
C ARG A 108 -10.31 5.63 -13.11
N SER A 109 -9.35 6.56 -13.19
CA SER A 109 -9.19 7.49 -14.30
C SER A 109 -7.72 7.87 -14.48
N GLU A 110 -7.38 8.39 -15.66
CA GLU A 110 -6.03 8.89 -15.92
C GLU A 110 -5.64 10.07 -15.02
N ALA A 111 -6.58 10.91 -14.63
CA ALA A 111 -6.35 11.99 -13.68
C ALA A 111 -6.02 11.44 -12.29
N GLU A 112 -6.80 10.49 -11.80
CA GLU A 112 -6.55 9.81 -10.52
C GLU A 112 -5.22 9.06 -10.55
N ARG A 113 -4.89 8.42 -11.68
CA ARG A 113 -3.62 7.72 -11.89
C ARG A 113 -2.42 8.66 -11.81
N ALA A 114 -2.53 9.84 -12.43
CA ALA A 114 -1.51 10.87 -12.35
C ALA A 114 -1.33 11.40 -10.91
N ASP A 115 -2.42 11.63 -10.19
CA ASP A 115 -2.40 12.05 -8.81
C ASP A 115 -1.83 10.96 -7.88
N LEU A 116 -2.19 9.70 -8.11
CA LEU A 116 -1.61 8.55 -7.41
C LEU A 116 -0.10 8.45 -7.64
N ALA A 117 0.35 8.71 -8.86
CA ALA A 117 1.78 8.70 -9.20
C ALA A 117 2.58 9.72 -8.36
N ILE A 118 2.00 10.90 -8.09
CA ILE A 118 2.63 11.91 -7.22
C ILE A 118 2.72 11.41 -5.77
N ILE A 119 1.69 10.73 -5.28
CA ILE A 119 1.69 10.16 -3.92
C ILE A 119 2.75 9.07 -3.81
N ILE A 120 2.85 8.18 -4.80
CA ILE A 120 3.85 7.12 -4.86
C ILE A 120 5.27 7.70 -4.91
N GLU A 121 5.49 8.70 -5.77
CA GLU A 121 6.76 9.41 -5.89
C GLU A 121 7.21 9.96 -4.54
N GLU A 122 6.33 10.66 -3.85
CA GLU A 122 6.64 11.26 -2.54
C GLU A 122 6.87 10.19 -1.45
N THR A 123 6.09 9.12 -1.47
CA THR A 123 6.25 7.99 -0.54
C THR A 123 7.62 7.35 -0.68
N LEU A 124 8.09 7.14 -1.90
CA LEU A 124 9.42 6.58 -2.18
C LEU A 124 10.54 7.55 -1.79
N ASN A 125 10.37 8.84 -2.09
CA ASN A 125 11.35 9.87 -1.71
C ASN A 125 11.53 9.95 -0.20
N GLN A 126 10.45 10.00 0.56
CA GLN A 126 10.51 10.03 2.01
C GLN A 126 11.06 8.73 2.61
N ARG A 127 10.80 7.58 1.98
CA ARG A 127 11.42 6.33 2.40
C ARG A 127 12.93 6.36 2.19
N ILE A 128 13.41 6.96 1.10
CA ILE A 128 14.84 7.15 0.84
C ILE A 128 15.48 8.03 1.92
N GLU A 129 14.81 9.12 2.31
CA GLU A 129 15.28 10.04 3.37
C GLU A 129 15.28 9.36 4.73
N GLY A 130 14.19 8.68 5.09
CA GLY A 130 13.95 8.11 6.41
C GLY A 130 13.19 9.06 7.33
N VAL A 131 13.23 8.78 8.63
CA VAL A 131 12.58 9.58 9.69
C VAL A 131 13.64 10.01 10.70
N LYS A 132 13.60 11.26 11.14
CA LYS A 132 14.46 11.72 12.25
C LYS A 132 13.91 11.25 13.58
N ASN A 133 14.77 10.66 14.40
CA ASN A 133 14.47 10.38 15.79
C ASN A 133 14.64 11.65 16.66
N GLU A 134 14.37 11.52 17.96
CA GLU A 134 14.47 12.61 18.94
C GLU A 134 15.88 13.19 19.07
N LYS A 135 16.90 12.44 18.65
CA LYS A 135 18.31 12.87 18.63
C LYS A 135 18.71 13.52 17.30
N GLY A 136 17.74 13.72 16.40
CA GLY A 136 17.98 14.30 15.07
C GLY A 136 18.69 13.36 14.08
N VAL A 137 18.85 12.09 14.42
CA VAL A 137 19.45 11.07 13.56
C VAL A 137 18.41 10.50 12.61
N TRP A 138 18.75 10.38 11.32
CA TRP A 138 17.90 9.76 10.32
C TRP A 138 17.93 8.24 10.47
N ILE A 139 16.76 7.65 10.66
CA ILE A 139 16.55 6.21 10.75
C ILE A 139 15.65 5.72 9.63
N THR A 140 15.83 4.46 9.24
CA THR A 140 14.92 3.79 8.31
C THR A 140 13.82 3.10 9.12
N PRO A 141 12.55 3.53 8.99
CA PRO A 141 11.46 2.86 9.69
C PRO A 141 11.22 1.46 9.12
N ALA A 142 10.94 0.49 10.01
CA ALA A 142 10.58 -0.87 9.60
C ALA A 142 9.20 -0.90 8.91
N PHE A 143 8.29 -0.02 9.32
CA PHE A 143 6.94 0.13 8.78
C PHE A 143 6.66 1.57 8.31
N PRO A 144 5.71 1.73 7.39
CA PRO A 144 4.97 0.69 6.66
C PRO A 144 5.87 -0.11 5.73
N LYS A 145 5.57 -1.39 5.52
CA LYS A 145 6.13 -2.11 4.37
C LYS A 145 5.59 -1.53 3.09
N LEU A 146 6.42 -1.43 2.08
CA LEU A 146 6.04 -0.88 0.78
C LEU A 146 6.02 -2.01 -0.26
N ILE A 147 4.95 -2.10 -1.03
CA ILE A 147 4.83 -2.99 -2.17
C ILE A 147 4.55 -2.17 -3.42
N TYR A 148 5.40 -2.32 -4.42
CA TYR A 148 5.30 -1.63 -5.70
C TYR A 148 4.92 -2.61 -6.80
N VAL A 149 3.85 -2.29 -7.56
CA VAL A 149 3.39 -3.14 -8.66
C VAL A 149 4.07 -2.76 -9.95
N LEU A 150 4.67 -3.76 -10.58
CA LEU A 150 5.26 -3.66 -11.90
C LEU A 150 4.17 -3.88 -12.95
N GLU A 151 3.92 -2.85 -13.72
CA GLU A 151 2.88 -2.76 -14.77
C GLU A 151 3.52 -2.48 -16.12
N GLU A 152 2.82 -2.74 -17.19
CA GLU A 152 3.35 -2.60 -18.54
C GLU A 152 3.85 -1.17 -18.85
N ASP A 153 3.18 -0.15 -18.33
CA ASP A 153 3.53 1.26 -18.53
C ASP A 153 4.56 1.83 -17.53
N ASN A 154 5.08 1.00 -16.65
CA ASN A 154 6.14 1.40 -15.73
C ASN A 154 7.40 0.53 -15.74
N ILE A 155 7.40 -0.63 -16.43
CA ILE A 155 8.57 -1.52 -16.51
C ILE A 155 9.45 -1.30 -17.75
N THR A 156 8.95 -0.60 -18.77
CA THR A 156 9.67 -0.38 -20.01
C THR A 156 10.29 1.02 -20.02
N GLU A 157 11.56 1.10 -20.39
CA GLU A 157 12.23 2.39 -20.57
C GLU A 157 11.49 3.26 -21.58
N GLY A 158 11.26 4.52 -21.20
CA GLY A 158 10.49 5.47 -22.01
C GLY A 158 8.97 5.41 -21.80
N SER A 159 8.45 4.43 -21.07
CA SER A 159 7.04 4.43 -20.69
C SER A 159 6.73 5.54 -19.68
N ARG A 160 5.45 5.92 -19.62
CA ARG A 160 4.98 7.10 -18.89
C ARG A 160 5.43 7.14 -17.42
N TYR A 161 5.39 6.00 -16.77
CA TYR A 161 5.70 5.88 -15.33
C TYR A 161 7.01 5.15 -15.04
N TRP A 162 7.86 4.96 -16.04
CA TRP A 162 9.20 4.37 -15.87
C TRP A 162 10.04 5.08 -14.81
N TYR A 163 9.87 6.40 -14.69
CA TYR A 163 10.59 7.19 -13.66
C TYR A 163 10.29 6.72 -12.23
N LEU A 164 9.07 6.24 -11.95
CA LEU A 164 8.69 5.69 -10.63
C LEU A 164 9.44 4.38 -10.36
N THR A 165 9.56 3.52 -11.35
CA THR A 165 10.31 2.26 -11.21
C THR A 165 11.79 2.52 -10.98
N LYS A 166 12.38 3.50 -11.66
CA LYS A 166 13.75 3.95 -11.36
C LYS A 166 13.88 4.47 -9.94
N LEU A 167 12.91 5.24 -9.47
CA LEU A 167 12.89 5.77 -8.10
C LEU A 167 12.71 4.64 -7.08
N ALA A 168 11.82 3.68 -7.35
CA ALA A 168 11.63 2.49 -6.52
C ALA A 168 12.94 1.66 -6.42
N ALA A 169 13.63 1.46 -7.54
CA ALA A 169 14.94 0.77 -7.55
C ALA A 169 15.99 1.52 -6.71
N ARG A 170 16.05 2.86 -6.80
CA ARG A 170 16.90 3.67 -5.91
C ARG A 170 16.55 3.51 -4.45
N CYS A 171 15.26 3.45 -4.15
CA CYS A 171 14.77 3.23 -2.79
C CYS A 171 15.23 1.85 -2.30
N THR A 172 15.06 0.81 -3.11
CA THR A 172 15.49 -0.54 -2.78
C THR A 172 17.00 -0.62 -2.54
N ALA A 173 17.79 0.01 -3.39
CA ALA A 173 19.26 0.03 -3.24
C ALA A 173 19.72 0.67 -1.91
N ARG A 174 18.94 1.60 -1.36
CA ARG A 174 19.27 2.30 -0.11
C ARG A 174 18.60 1.73 1.13
N ARG A 175 17.39 1.18 0.99
CA ARG A 175 16.51 0.86 2.11
C ARG A 175 15.96 -0.56 2.08
N MET A 176 16.30 -1.36 1.07
CA MET A 176 15.84 -2.73 0.83
C MET A 176 14.30 -2.85 0.71
N VAL A 177 13.65 -1.75 0.36
CA VAL A 177 12.20 -1.64 0.06
C VAL A 177 12.02 -0.66 -1.10
N PRO A 178 10.93 -0.75 -1.88
CA PRO A 178 9.78 -1.64 -1.76
C PRO A 178 10.06 -3.07 -2.20
N ASP A 179 9.14 -3.98 -1.83
CA ASP A 179 8.98 -5.27 -2.49
C ASP A 179 8.24 -5.08 -3.81
N TYR A 180 8.50 -5.95 -4.78
CA TYR A 180 7.93 -5.86 -6.12
C TYR A 180 6.97 -7.00 -6.41
N ILE A 181 5.85 -6.66 -7.08
CA ILE A 181 4.86 -7.61 -7.55
C ILE A 181 4.62 -7.35 -9.04
N SER A 182 4.63 -8.42 -9.84
CA SER A 182 4.25 -8.34 -11.24
C SER A 182 2.72 -8.39 -11.39
N GLU A 183 2.12 -7.35 -11.94
CA GLU A 183 0.70 -7.31 -12.29
C GLU A 183 0.31 -8.50 -13.17
N LYS A 184 1.06 -8.73 -14.24
CA LYS A 184 0.85 -9.84 -15.17
C LYS A 184 0.81 -11.19 -14.44
N LYS A 185 1.79 -11.41 -13.55
CA LYS A 185 1.86 -12.68 -12.80
C LYS A 185 0.71 -12.83 -11.80
N MET A 186 0.32 -11.76 -11.14
CA MET A 186 -0.83 -11.78 -10.23
C MET A 186 -2.13 -12.08 -10.96
N ARG A 187 -2.33 -11.51 -12.13
CA ARG A 187 -3.49 -11.84 -13.00
C ARG A 187 -3.49 -13.29 -13.42
N GLU A 188 -2.35 -13.83 -13.86
CA GLU A 188 -2.23 -15.27 -14.19
C GLU A 188 -2.58 -16.19 -13.02
N LEU A 189 -2.23 -15.82 -11.80
CA LEU A 189 -2.51 -16.62 -10.60
C LEU A 189 -3.97 -16.54 -10.15
N LYS A 190 -4.61 -15.38 -10.29
CA LYS A 190 -5.94 -15.11 -9.75
C LYS A 190 -7.06 -15.33 -10.75
N LEU A 191 -6.84 -15.02 -12.02
CA LEU A 191 -7.87 -15.12 -13.05
C LEU A 191 -7.82 -16.47 -13.73
N SER A 192 -9.00 -17.01 -14.04
CA SER A 192 -9.14 -18.16 -14.92
C SER A 192 -8.92 -17.72 -16.38
N LYS A 193 -8.57 -18.68 -17.24
CA LYS A 193 -8.36 -18.41 -18.67
C LYS A 193 -9.66 -17.86 -19.29
N GLY A 194 -9.56 -16.65 -19.83
CA GLY A 194 -10.70 -15.97 -20.48
C GLY A 194 -11.50 -15.02 -19.57
N GLU A 195 -11.20 -14.96 -18.27
CA GLU A 195 -11.78 -13.95 -17.39
C GLU A 195 -11.18 -12.57 -17.67
N THR A 196 -12.04 -11.55 -17.66
CA THR A 196 -11.61 -10.16 -17.76
C THR A 196 -11.16 -9.67 -16.38
N PRO A 197 -9.98 -9.03 -16.27
CA PRO A 197 -9.54 -8.45 -15.03
C PRO A 197 -10.55 -7.44 -14.49
N GLY A 198 -10.93 -7.59 -13.25
CA GLY A 198 -11.76 -6.65 -12.52
C GLY A 198 -10.91 -5.67 -11.71
N HIS A 199 -11.58 -4.68 -11.13
CA HIS A 199 -10.93 -3.74 -10.22
C HIS A 199 -10.52 -4.47 -8.94
N GLY A 200 -9.23 -4.45 -8.62
CA GLY A 200 -8.69 -5.06 -7.42
C GLY A 200 -8.23 -6.51 -7.54
N ASP A 201 -8.31 -7.12 -8.70
CA ASP A 201 -7.87 -8.52 -8.92
C ASP A 201 -6.37 -8.73 -8.63
N VAL A 202 -5.58 -7.68 -8.77
CA VAL A 202 -4.16 -7.69 -8.46
C VAL A 202 -3.88 -7.31 -7.01
N TYR A 203 -4.88 -6.84 -6.31
CA TYR A 203 -4.77 -6.49 -4.89
C TYR A 203 -4.59 -7.73 -4.03
N THR A 204 -3.78 -7.60 -2.93
CA THR A 204 -3.08 -8.44 -2.82
C THR A 204 -2.26 -8.97 -1.74
N CYS A 205 -1.07 -8.60 -1.58
CA CYS A 205 -0.21 -9.12 -0.56
C CYS A 205 -0.41 -8.39 0.76
N MET A 206 -0.27 -9.15 1.84
CA MET A 206 -0.16 -8.59 3.15
C MET A 206 1.17 -9.01 3.77
N GLY A 207 1.90 -8.06 4.35
CA GLY A 207 3.11 -8.28 5.10
C GLY A 207 4.14 -9.15 4.38
N CYS A 208 4.13 -10.43 4.66
CA CYS A 208 5.04 -11.42 4.10
C CYS A 208 4.60 -12.00 2.76
N ARG A 209 3.84 -11.24 1.95
CA ARG A 209 3.36 -11.58 0.59
C ARG A 209 2.28 -12.65 0.52
N SER A 210 1.55 -12.84 1.58
CA SER A 210 0.38 -13.69 1.58
C SER A 210 -0.78 -13.01 0.83
N PHE A 211 -1.41 -13.70 -0.10
CA PHE A 211 -2.52 -13.18 -0.91
C PHE A 211 -3.58 -14.23 -1.16
N LEU A 212 -4.81 -13.80 -1.47
CA LEU A 212 -5.91 -14.70 -1.79
C LEU A 212 -5.80 -15.16 -3.24
N THR A 213 -6.00 -16.45 -3.44
CA THR A 213 -6.15 -17.06 -4.76
C THR A 213 -7.46 -17.87 -4.80
N PRO A 214 -8.12 -18.01 -5.95
CA PRO A 214 -9.22 -18.95 -6.07
C PRO A 214 -8.71 -20.38 -5.87
N ASP A 215 -9.47 -21.19 -5.13
CA ASP A 215 -9.19 -22.63 -5.06
C ASP A 215 -9.59 -23.28 -6.39
N ARG A 216 -8.60 -23.86 -7.05
CA ARG A 216 -8.76 -24.58 -8.31
C ARG A 216 -8.48 -26.07 -8.16
N SER A 217 -8.19 -26.51 -6.95
CA SER A 217 -7.80 -27.92 -6.71
C SER A 217 -8.95 -28.91 -6.80
N GLY A 218 -10.19 -28.46 -6.60
CA GLY A 218 -11.35 -29.33 -6.57
C GLY A 218 -11.38 -30.33 -5.41
N ASN A 219 -10.48 -30.17 -4.44
CA ASN A 219 -10.28 -31.14 -3.34
C ASN A 219 -11.29 -31.00 -2.19
N GLY A 220 -12.31 -30.16 -2.32
CA GLY A 220 -13.35 -30.00 -1.31
C GLY A 220 -12.88 -29.31 0.00
N TRP A 221 -11.71 -28.73 0.01
CA TRP A 221 -11.17 -27.93 1.14
C TRP A 221 -11.83 -26.54 1.25
N ASP A 222 -12.89 -26.35 0.49
CA ASP A 222 -13.54 -25.07 0.34
C ASP A 222 -14.49 -24.75 1.51
N ASN A 223 -13.89 -24.50 2.67
CA ASN A 223 -14.63 -23.93 3.81
C ASN A 223 -15.10 -22.50 3.55
N ILE A 224 -14.64 -21.87 2.48
CA ILE A 224 -15.06 -20.52 2.05
C ILE A 224 -16.56 -20.52 1.71
N ALA A 225 -17.09 -21.62 1.16
CA ALA A 225 -18.50 -21.77 0.86
C ALA A 225 -19.42 -21.61 2.09
N ASN A 226 -18.91 -21.84 3.29
CA ASN A 226 -19.63 -21.68 4.55
C ASN A 226 -19.49 -20.28 5.18
N ALA A 227 -18.70 -19.39 4.58
CA ALA A 227 -18.57 -18.02 5.07
C ALA A 227 -19.87 -17.24 4.84
N GLY A 228 -20.34 -16.48 5.84
CA GLY A 228 -21.58 -15.71 5.77
C GLY A 228 -21.63 -14.64 4.69
N ASN A 229 -20.48 -14.31 4.10
CA ASN A 229 -20.35 -13.34 3.00
C ASN A 229 -19.88 -14.00 1.69
N TYR A 230 -19.99 -15.32 1.58
CA TYR A 230 -19.64 -16.05 0.38
C TYR A 230 -20.66 -15.83 -0.73
N GLU A 231 -20.19 -15.53 -1.93
CA GLU A 231 -20.97 -15.43 -3.15
C GLU A 231 -20.41 -16.44 -4.17
N PRO A 232 -21.19 -17.49 -4.56
CA PRO A 232 -20.73 -18.48 -5.52
C PRO A 232 -20.29 -17.85 -6.84
N GLY A 233 -19.15 -18.28 -7.36
CA GLY A 233 -18.59 -17.76 -8.62
C GLY A 233 -17.98 -16.38 -8.57
N LYS A 234 -17.94 -15.74 -7.39
CA LYS A 234 -17.31 -14.43 -7.20
C LYS A 234 -16.14 -14.52 -6.21
N PRO A 235 -14.93 -14.80 -6.66
CA PRO A 235 -13.76 -14.82 -5.79
C PRO A 235 -13.54 -13.44 -5.18
N LYS A 236 -13.17 -13.40 -3.90
CA LYS A 236 -12.86 -12.18 -3.17
C LYS A 236 -11.36 -12.09 -2.91
N TYR A 237 -10.78 -10.97 -3.29
CA TYR A 237 -9.35 -10.68 -3.11
C TYR A 237 -9.08 -9.58 -2.10
N TYR A 238 -10.14 -8.88 -1.66
CA TYR A 238 -10.12 -7.84 -0.62
C TYR A 238 -10.62 -8.38 0.73
N GLY A 239 -10.35 -7.63 1.76
CA GLY A 239 -10.94 -7.85 3.08
C GLY A 239 -10.32 -8.98 3.87
N ARG A 240 -9.14 -9.45 3.47
CA ARG A 240 -8.42 -10.45 4.27
C ARG A 240 -7.56 -9.78 5.35
N PHE A 241 -7.33 -10.51 6.42
CA PHE A 241 -6.45 -10.12 7.52
C PHE A 241 -5.71 -11.36 8.07
N ASN A 242 -4.64 -11.14 8.81
CA ASN A 242 -4.01 -12.21 9.56
C ASN A 242 -4.77 -12.42 10.87
N GLN A 243 -5.22 -13.63 11.08
CA GLN A 243 -5.92 -13.99 12.30
C GLN A 243 -4.95 -14.36 13.42
N GLY A 244 -3.82 -14.95 13.08
CA GLY A 244 -2.80 -15.35 14.03
C GLY A 244 -1.61 -16.02 13.35
N VAL A 245 -0.61 -16.37 14.14
CA VAL A 245 0.56 -17.14 13.72
C VAL A 245 0.58 -18.45 14.46
N VAL A 246 0.68 -19.55 13.75
CA VAL A 246 0.90 -20.88 14.30
C VAL A 246 2.35 -21.25 14.02
N THR A 247 3.09 -21.53 15.06
CA THR A 247 4.49 -21.95 14.96
C THR A 247 4.61 -23.43 15.23
N ILE A 248 5.21 -24.16 14.30
CA ILE A 248 5.54 -25.59 14.49
C ILE A 248 7.01 -25.68 14.82
N ASN A 249 7.34 -26.24 15.98
CA ASN A 249 8.73 -26.47 16.39
C ASN A 249 9.24 -27.77 15.76
N LEU A 250 9.80 -27.67 14.56
CA LEU A 250 10.33 -28.83 13.84
C LEU A 250 11.49 -29.53 14.57
N VAL A 251 12.22 -28.81 15.42
CA VAL A 251 13.29 -29.39 16.24
C VAL A 251 12.68 -30.35 17.27
N ASP A 252 11.61 -29.93 17.92
CA ASP A 252 10.91 -30.77 18.90
C ASP A 252 10.29 -32.00 18.23
N VAL A 253 9.64 -31.85 17.07
CA VAL A 253 9.11 -32.95 16.27
C VAL A 253 10.23 -33.96 15.91
N ALA A 254 11.38 -33.47 15.47
CA ALA A 254 12.51 -34.32 15.08
C ALA A 254 13.10 -35.06 16.29
N LEU A 255 13.30 -34.40 17.41
CA LEU A 255 13.82 -35.02 18.63
C LEU A 255 12.82 -36.03 19.21
N SER A 256 11.54 -35.71 19.23
CA SER A 256 10.47 -36.59 19.71
C SER A 256 10.27 -37.83 18.83
N SER A 257 10.63 -37.73 17.55
CA SER A 257 10.61 -38.86 16.62
C SER A 257 11.74 -39.87 16.85
N ALA A 258 12.76 -39.50 17.63
CA ALA A 258 13.97 -40.33 17.90
C ALA A 258 14.65 -40.90 16.65
N GLY A 259 14.62 -40.10 15.56
CA GLY A 259 15.24 -40.50 14.25
C GLY A 259 14.33 -41.37 13.36
N ALA A 260 13.12 -41.72 13.81
CA ALA A 260 12.19 -42.48 12.99
C ALA A 260 11.35 -41.57 12.09
N LEU A 261 11.54 -41.64 10.77
CA LEU A 261 10.87 -40.76 9.83
C LEU A 261 9.32 -40.90 9.86
N ASP A 262 8.80 -42.10 9.94
CA ASP A 262 7.34 -42.31 10.02
C ASP A 262 6.74 -41.67 11.27
N LYS A 263 7.45 -41.78 12.41
CA LYS A 263 7.04 -41.15 13.65
C LYS A 263 7.14 -39.62 13.57
N PHE A 264 8.14 -39.08 12.85
CA PHE A 264 8.24 -37.65 12.57
C PHE A 264 6.98 -37.13 11.89
N TRP A 265 6.55 -37.79 10.82
CA TRP A 265 5.35 -37.39 10.09
C TRP A 265 4.03 -37.57 10.87
N GLN A 266 4.00 -38.53 11.79
CA GLN A 266 2.85 -38.69 12.68
C GLN A 266 2.72 -37.58 13.74
N ILE A 267 3.87 -37.07 14.21
CA ILE A 267 3.90 -35.99 15.20
C ILE A 267 3.67 -34.63 14.51
N PHE A 268 4.22 -34.43 13.30
CA PHE A 268 4.05 -33.22 12.49
C PHE A 268 2.61 -33.03 12.04
#